data_c356d41b605bc3511e5bb4f4f5ab8171
#
_entry.id   c356d41b605bc3511e5bb4f4f5ab8171
#
_cell.length_a   1.000
_cell.length_b   1.000
_cell.length_c   1.000
_cell.angle_alpha   90.00
_cell.angle_beta   90.00
_cell.angle_gamma   90.00
#
_symmetry.space_group_name_H-M   'P 1'
#
loop_
_entity.id
_entity.type
_entity.pdbx_description
1 polymer ?
#
loop_
_entity_poly.entity_id
_entity_poly.type
_entity_poly.pdbx_seq_one_letter_code
_entity_poly.pdbx_strand_id
1 'polypeptide(L)'
;MPTYRDSKGQWQRKQPVTHQEFMADHSSRQRFWSRNMVGWRFMVEAQPNNAHQALVQLEELGVISCLVTQNVDGLHQRAGSRNVIDLHGRVDTLSCMACGMQYPRAPLQIWLEDHNPEYALLAGGIAPDGDADIDHLDYSSMEIPDCQHCGGIIKPNAVFCGDTL
;
A
#
# COMPACT_ATOMS: atom_id res chain seq x y z
N MET A 1 -7.31 -7.47 14.73
CA MET A 1 -6.66 -6.48 13.84
C MET A 1 -6.38 -5.22 14.64
N PRO A 2 -5.22 -4.59 14.47
CA PRO A 2 -4.98 -3.29 15.09
C PRO A 2 -5.98 -2.26 14.51
N THR A 3 -6.39 -1.30 15.35
CA THR A 3 -7.34 -0.26 14.97
C THR A 3 -6.69 1.12 15.05
N TYR A 4 -7.11 2.05 14.19
CA TYR A 4 -6.64 3.44 14.25
C TYR A 4 -7.24 4.20 15.42
N ARG A 5 -8.46 3.84 15.82
CA ARG A 5 -9.22 4.53 16.85
C ARG A 5 -9.58 3.58 17.97
N ASP A 6 -9.66 4.12 19.19
CA ASP A 6 -10.16 3.41 20.36
C ASP A 6 -11.70 3.30 20.34
N SER A 7 -12.26 2.66 21.39
CA SER A 7 -13.71 2.53 21.55
C SER A 7 -14.47 3.86 21.72
N LYS A 8 -13.74 4.95 21.99
CA LYS A 8 -14.27 6.32 22.12
C LYS A 8 -14.08 7.13 20.82
N GLY A 9 -13.58 6.51 19.74
CA GLY A 9 -13.33 7.15 18.46
C GLY A 9 -12.07 8.03 18.42
N GLN A 10 -11.24 8.02 19.46
CA GLN A 10 -10.00 8.81 19.49
C GLN A 10 -8.88 8.10 18.75
N TRP A 11 -8.07 8.88 18.02
CA TRP A 11 -6.91 8.36 17.31
C TRP A 11 -5.87 7.83 18.29
N GLN A 12 -5.54 6.55 18.16
CA GLN A 12 -4.49 5.88 18.93
C GLN A 12 -3.12 5.95 18.25
N ARG A 13 -3.10 6.29 16.98
CA ARG A 13 -1.91 6.34 16.11
C ARG A 13 -1.97 7.60 15.28
N LYS A 14 -0.81 7.99 14.75
CA LYS A 14 -0.71 9.07 13.76
C LYS A 14 -1.60 8.72 12.56
N GLN A 15 -2.33 9.69 12.05
CA GLN A 15 -3.20 9.47 10.90
C GLN A 15 -2.40 9.02 9.67
N PRO A 16 -2.98 8.18 8.79
CA PRO A 16 -2.38 7.89 7.50
C PRO A 16 -2.11 9.17 6.72
N VAL A 17 -1.08 9.15 5.89
CA VAL A 17 -0.77 10.25 4.98
C VAL A 17 -1.91 10.42 3.99
N THR A 18 -2.47 11.63 3.91
CA THR A 18 -3.51 11.96 2.92
C THR A 18 -2.91 12.16 1.53
N HIS A 19 -3.75 12.11 0.49
CA HIS A 19 -3.31 12.43 -0.87
C HIS A 19 -2.69 13.83 -0.97
N GLN A 20 -3.34 14.82 -0.35
CA GLN A 20 -2.89 16.20 -0.36
C GLN A 20 -1.52 16.38 0.31
N GLU A 21 -1.33 15.74 1.48
CA GLU A 21 -0.03 15.77 2.17
C GLU A 21 1.05 15.07 1.36
N PHE A 22 0.72 13.90 0.76
CA PHE A 22 1.65 13.15 -0.07
C PHE A 22 2.11 13.96 -1.29
N MET A 23 1.20 14.67 -1.94
CA MET A 23 1.52 15.48 -3.12
C MET A 23 2.27 16.76 -2.77
N ALA A 24 1.91 17.43 -1.67
CA ALA A 24 2.43 18.75 -1.32
C ALA A 24 3.76 18.70 -0.58
N ASP A 25 4.00 17.68 0.25
CA ASP A 25 5.09 17.70 1.23
C ASP A 25 6.05 16.51 1.07
N HIS A 26 7.34 16.83 0.93
CA HIS A 26 8.40 15.84 0.80
C HIS A 26 8.54 14.96 2.05
N SER A 27 8.44 15.54 3.24
CA SER A 27 8.57 14.82 4.51
C SER A 27 7.42 13.81 4.71
N SER A 28 6.21 14.16 4.24
CA SER A 28 5.06 13.24 4.22
C SER A 28 5.31 12.05 3.29
N ARG A 29 5.94 12.27 2.13
CA ARG A 29 6.37 11.16 1.24
C ARG A 29 7.44 10.30 1.88
N GLN A 30 8.44 10.89 2.54
CA GLN A 30 9.47 10.14 3.27
C GLN A 30 8.84 9.25 4.36
N ARG A 31 7.94 9.81 5.17
CA ARG A 31 7.19 9.05 6.17
C ARG A 31 6.37 7.91 5.54
N PHE A 32 5.69 8.17 4.43
CA PHE A 32 4.92 7.14 3.72
C PHE A 32 5.83 6.01 3.22
N TRP A 33 6.88 6.35 2.46
CA TRP A 33 7.73 5.35 1.83
C TRP A 33 8.54 4.52 2.82
N SER A 34 9.01 5.11 3.94
CA SER A 34 9.70 4.35 5.00
C SER A 34 8.77 3.30 5.62
N ARG A 35 7.54 3.66 5.96
CA ARG A 35 6.54 2.73 6.50
C ARG A 35 6.12 1.67 5.49
N ASN A 36 5.87 2.09 4.25
CA ASN A 36 5.47 1.21 3.18
C ASN A 36 6.59 0.22 2.80
N MET A 37 7.85 0.66 2.74
CA MET A 37 8.99 -0.21 2.47
C MET A 37 9.10 -1.35 3.49
N VAL A 38 8.98 -1.06 4.78
CA VAL A 38 9.03 -2.08 5.84
C VAL A 38 7.77 -2.95 5.83
N GLY A 39 6.59 -2.37 5.60
CA GLY A 39 5.30 -3.08 5.56
C GLY A 39 5.15 -3.98 4.33
N TRP A 40 5.80 -3.65 3.22
CA TRP A 40 5.71 -4.39 1.96
C TRP A 40 6.02 -5.88 2.07
N ARG A 41 6.97 -6.26 2.92
CA ARG A 41 7.33 -7.66 3.15
C ARG A 41 6.15 -8.50 3.61
N PHE A 42 5.36 -7.98 4.54
CA PHE A 42 4.16 -8.67 5.04
C PHE A 42 3.09 -8.79 3.95
N MET A 43 2.99 -7.76 3.10
CA MET A 43 2.04 -7.75 1.98
C MET A 43 2.38 -8.82 0.93
N VAL A 44 3.66 -8.96 0.59
CA VAL A 44 4.13 -9.95 -0.40
C VAL A 44 3.99 -11.38 0.14
N GLU A 45 4.28 -11.59 1.42
CA GLU A 45 4.21 -12.92 2.07
C GLU A 45 2.78 -13.37 2.37
N ALA A 46 1.83 -12.43 2.43
CA ALA A 46 0.43 -12.75 2.70
C ALA A 46 -0.13 -13.76 1.71
N GLN A 47 -0.87 -14.74 2.20
CA GLN A 47 -1.48 -15.79 1.37
C GLN A 47 -3.01 -15.68 1.43
N PRO A 48 -3.69 -16.03 0.32
CA PRO A 48 -5.13 -16.17 0.33
C PRO A 48 -5.59 -17.16 1.42
N ASN A 49 -6.64 -16.81 2.12
CA ASN A 49 -7.26 -17.64 3.14
C ASN A 49 -8.49 -18.38 2.59
N ASN A 50 -9.14 -19.20 3.44
CA ASN A 50 -10.30 -19.98 3.08
C ASN A 50 -11.49 -19.14 2.56
N ALA A 51 -11.64 -17.89 3.02
CA ALA A 51 -12.69 -17.01 2.50
C ALA A 51 -12.42 -16.61 1.04
N HIS A 52 -11.17 -16.30 0.69
CA HIS A 52 -10.78 -16.03 -0.70
C HIS A 52 -11.05 -17.26 -1.58
N GLN A 53 -10.70 -18.46 -1.13
CA GLN A 53 -10.92 -19.70 -1.87
C GLN A 53 -12.42 -19.99 -2.05
N ALA A 54 -13.24 -19.76 -1.03
CA ALA A 54 -14.70 -19.93 -1.11
C ALA A 54 -15.32 -18.97 -2.15
N LEU A 55 -14.83 -17.74 -2.24
CA LEU A 55 -15.31 -16.77 -3.24
C LEU A 55 -14.95 -17.20 -4.66
N VAL A 56 -13.76 -17.77 -4.87
CA VAL A 56 -13.39 -18.38 -6.18
C VAL A 56 -14.35 -19.49 -6.55
N GLN A 57 -14.66 -20.40 -5.62
CA GLN A 57 -15.61 -21.51 -5.88
C GLN A 57 -17.01 -20.99 -6.23
N LEU A 58 -17.49 -19.95 -5.54
CA LEU A 58 -18.77 -19.32 -5.87
C LEU A 58 -18.77 -18.65 -7.25
N GLU A 59 -17.68 -18.05 -7.66
CA GLU A 59 -17.50 -17.50 -9.00
C GLU A 59 -17.50 -18.62 -10.07
N GLU A 60 -16.78 -19.72 -9.83
CA GLU A 60 -16.74 -20.89 -10.73
C GLU A 60 -18.11 -21.56 -10.88
N LEU A 61 -18.92 -21.59 -9.81
CA LEU A 61 -20.29 -22.09 -9.83
C LEU A 61 -21.29 -21.10 -10.47
N GLY A 62 -20.83 -19.90 -10.87
CA GLY A 62 -21.71 -18.87 -11.45
C GLY A 62 -22.66 -18.21 -10.44
N VAL A 63 -22.43 -18.39 -9.12
CA VAL A 63 -23.25 -17.79 -8.06
C VAL A 63 -22.93 -16.30 -7.93
N ILE A 64 -21.65 -15.92 -8.09
CA ILE A 64 -21.21 -14.54 -8.14
C ILE A 64 -20.62 -14.24 -9.52
N SER A 65 -21.00 -13.10 -10.09
CA SER A 65 -20.54 -12.66 -11.42
C SER A 65 -19.37 -11.68 -11.34
N CYS A 66 -19.20 -11.00 -10.22
CA CYS A 66 -18.17 -10.01 -9.99
C CYS A 66 -17.92 -9.88 -8.49
N LEU A 67 -16.66 -9.71 -8.12
CA LEU A 67 -16.23 -9.42 -6.76
C LEU A 67 -15.75 -7.98 -6.70
N VAL A 68 -16.31 -7.19 -5.78
CA VAL A 68 -15.91 -5.82 -5.53
C VAL A 68 -15.19 -5.78 -4.20
N THR A 69 -13.95 -5.27 -4.17
CA THR A 69 -13.16 -5.20 -2.94
C THR A 69 -12.61 -3.81 -2.69
N GLN A 70 -12.50 -3.44 -1.42
CA GLN A 70 -11.75 -2.27 -0.96
C GLN A 70 -10.31 -2.62 -0.56
N ASN A 71 -9.99 -3.93 -0.48
CA ASN A 71 -8.65 -4.37 -0.15
C ASN A 71 -7.71 -4.12 -1.34
N VAL A 72 -6.48 -3.70 -1.01
CA VAL A 72 -5.45 -3.30 -1.99
C VAL A 72 -4.36 -4.36 -2.19
N ASP A 73 -4.50 -5.52 -1.51
CA ASP A 73 -3.48 -6.56 -1.37
C ASP A 73 -3.39 -7.53 -2.57
N GLY A 74 -4.39 -7.52 -3.46
CA GLY A 74 -4.47 -8.43 -4.61
C GLY A 74 -4.70 -9.90 -4.25
N LEU A 75 -5.10 -10.24 -3.02
CA LEU A 75 -5.25 -11.62 -2.57
C LEU A 75 -6.41 -12.34 -3.27
N HIS A 76 -7.45 -11.64 -3.70
CA HIS A 76 -8.54 -12.24 -4.47
C HIS A 76 -8.04 -12.77 -5.82
N GLN A 77 -7.26 -11.97 -6.55
CA GLN A 77 -6.65 -12.37 -7.82
C GLN A 77 -5.66 -13.53 -7.62
N ARG A 78 -4.85 -13.45 -6.55
CA ARG A 78 -3.90 -14.52 -6.18
C ARG A 78 -4.60 -15.82 -5.77
N ALA A 79 -5.82 -15.75 -5.24
CA ALA A 79 -6.65 -16.92 -4.96
C ALA A 79 -7.21 -17.57 -6.22
N GLY A 80 -7.32 -16.83 -7.34
CA GLY A 80 -7.86 -17.28 -8.60
C GLY A 80 -9.15 -16.59 -9.07
N SER A 81 -9.67 -15.59 -8.31
CA SER A 81 -10.79 -14.77 -8.76
C SER A 81 -10.45 -14.03 -10.05
N ARG A 82 -11.34 -14.07 -11.04
CA ARG A 82 -11.10 -13.54 -12.40
C ARG A 82 -11.76 -12.19 -12.64
N ASN A 83 -12.92 -11.97 -12.03
CA ASN A 83 -13.70 -10.76 -12.23
C ASN A 83 -13.73 -9.94 -10.93
N VAL A 84 -12.63 -9.22 -10.67
CA VAL A 84 -12.45 -8.43 -9.45
C VAL A 84 -12.37 -6.95 -9.80
N ILE A 85 -13.15 -6.12 -9.09
CA ILE A 85 -13.08 -4.66 -9.12
C ILE A 85 -12.38 -4.19 -7.85
N ASP A 86 -11.18 -3.63 -8.01
CA ASP A 86 -10.38 -3.07 -6.93
C ASP A 86 -10.78 -1.61 -6.70
N LEU A 87 -11.80 -1.34 -5.86
CA LEU A 87 -12.34 0.02 -5.62
C LEU A 87 -11.30 1.00 -5.13
N HIS A 88 -10.38 0.55 -4.30
CA HIS A 88 -9.29 1.37 -3.78
C HIS A 88 -7.96 1.12 -4.51
N GLY A 89 -8.01 0.50 -5.68
CA GLY A 89 -6.82 0.20 -6.47
C GLY A 89 -5.93 -0.88 -5.85
N ARG A 90 -4.63 -0.83 -6.16
CA ARG A 90 -3.66 -1.87 -5.77
C ARG A 90 -2.34 -1.27 -5.32
N VAL A 91 -1.71 -1.89 -4.32
CA VAL A 91 -0.40 -1.44 -3.80
C VAL A 91 0.79 -2.05 -4.56
N ASP A 92 0.56 -3.08 -5.37
CA ASP A 92 1.61 -3.76 -6.14
C ASP A 92 1.96 -3.06 -7.47
N THR A 93 1.24 -1.99 -7.78
CA THR A 93 1.49 -1.12 -8.94
C THR A 93 1.60 0.34 -8.50
N LEU A 94 2.35 1.12 -9.26
CA LEU A 94 2.68 2.52 -9.00
C LEU A 94 2.40 3.35 -10.24
N SER A 95 2.07 4.63 -10.05
CA SER A 95 1.96 5.60 -11.13
C SER A 95 2.76 6.86 -10.84
N CYS A 96 3.33 7.44 -11.87
CA CYS A 96 3.82 8.81 -11.83
C CYS A 96 2.65 9.79 -11.88
N MET A 97 2.55 10.66 -10.90
CA MET A 97 1.47 11.63 -10.77
C MET A 97 1.56 12.78 -11.78
N ALA A 98 2.70 12.92 -12.47
CA ALA A 98 2.90 13.95 -13.49
C ALA A 98 2.68 13.43 -14.93
N CYS A 99 3.26 12.27 -15.29
CA CYS A 99 3.21 11.76 -16.66
C CYS A 99 2.37 10.49 -16.85
N GLY A 100 1.82 9.93 -15.77
CA GLY A 100 1.00 8.70 -15.83
C GLY A 100 1.78 7.41 -16.07
N MET A 101 3.12 7.45 -16.17
CA MET A 101 3.93 6.24 -16.34
C MET A 101 3.68 5.27 -15.19
N GLN A 102 3.45 4.00 -15.52
CA GLN A 102 3.20 2.96 -14.55
C GLN A 102 4.43 2.10 -14.31
N TYR A 103 4.58 1.64 -13.07
CA TYR A 103 5.68 0.82 -12.61
C TYR A 103 5.18 -0.34 -11.74
N PRO A 104 5.79 -1.53 -11.80
CA PRO A 104 5.57 -2.55 -10.79
C PRO A 104 6.24 -2.14 -9.47
N ARG A 105 5.60 -2.47 -8.33
CA ARG A 105 6.10 -2.11 -6.99
C ARG A 105 7.37 -2.87 -6.60
N ALA A 106 7.52 -4.14 -7.04
CA ALA A 106 8.62 -4.97 -6.60
C ALA A 106 10.03 -4.45 -6.96
N PRO A 107 10.32 -3.95 -8.20
CA PRO A 107 11.60 -3.31 -8.50
C PRO A 107 11.86 -2.06 -7.66
N LEU A 108 10.83 -1.30 -7.32
CA LEU A 108 10.96 -0.13 -6.46
C LEU A 108 11.34 -0.53 -5.03
N GLN A 109 10.87 -1.68 -4.55
CA GLN A 109 11.28 -2.18 -3.23
C GLN A 109 12.79 -2.40 -3.14
N ILE A 110 13.36 -3.04 -4.17
CA ILE A 110 14.81 -3.28 -4.23
C ILE A 110 15.55 -1.94 -4.19
N TRP A 111 15.12 -0.98 -5.00
CA TRP A 111 15.72 0.35 -5.02
C TRP A 111 15.64 1.04 -3.65
N LEU A 112 14.48 0.98 -2.99
CA LEU A 112 14.29 1.57 -1.66
C LEU A 112 15.19 0.93 -0.61
N GLU A 113 15.35 -0.39 -0.62
CA GLU A 113 16.19 -1.12 0.32
C GLU A 113 17.69 -0.84 0.11
N ASP A 114 18.11 -0.73 -1.14
CA ASP A 114 19.50 -0.42 -1.50
C ASP A 114 19.91 1.01 -1.10
N HIS A 115 18.99 1.98 -1.20
CA HIS A 115 19.25 3.38 -0.89
C HIS A 115 18.96 3.76 0.57
N ASN A 116 18.24 2.90 1.29
CA ASN A 116 17.82 3.14 2.67
C ASN A 116 18.07 1.91 3.57
N PRO A 117 19.32 1.41 3.66
CA PRO A 117 19.62 0.17 4.36
C PRO A 117 19.29 0.23 5.87
N GLU A 118 19.32 1.40 6.49
CA GLU A 118 18.96 1.59 7.90
C GLU A 118 17.48 1.31 8.16
N TYR A 119 16.59 1.63 7.22
CA TYR A 119 15.17 1.30 7.32
C TYR A 119 14.89 -0.15 6.91
N ALA A 120 15.69 -0.70 6.00
CA ALA A 120 15.54 -2.07 5.54
C ALA A 120 15.72 -3.11 6.66
N LEU A 121 16.47 -2.78 7.71
CA LEU A 121 16.71 -3.65 8.87
C LEU A 121 15.66 -3.49 9.98
N LEU A 122 14.74 -2.53 9.86
CA LEU A 122 13.76 -2.27 10.91
C LEU A 122 12.75 -3.43 11.01
N ALA A 123 12.53 -3.87 12.24
CA ALA A 123 11.43 -4.75 12.60
C ALA A 123 10.32 -3.88 13.22
N GLY A 124 9.25 -3.68 12.50
CA GLY A 124 8.07 -2.95 12.96
C GLY A 124 6.84 -3.84 13.05
N GLY A 125 5.92 -3.54 13.96
CA GLY A 125 4.57 -4.12 13.93
C GLY A 125 3.83 -3.65 12.67
N ILE A 126 2.76 -4.38 12.31
CA ILE A 126 1.90 -3.98 11.19
C ILE A 126 0.84 -3.00 11.71
N ALA A 127 0.74 -1.84 11.08
CA ALA A 127 -0.33 -0.88 11.30
C ALA A 127 -1.63 -1.32 10.57
N PRO A 128 -2.80 -0.71 10.88
CA PRO A 128 -4.07 -1.10 10.26
C PRO A 128 -4.13 -0.94 8.73
N ASP A 129 -3.29 -0.06 8.16
CA ASP A 129 -3.14 0.20 6.72
C ASP A 129 -2.23 -0.82 6.01
N GLY A 130 -1.64 -1.77 6.74
CA GLY A 130 -0.69 -2.73 6.21
C GLY A 130 0.76 -2.24 6.19
N ASP A 131 1.00 -0.97 6.50
CA ASP A 131 2.33 -0.39 6.63
C ASP A 131 2.95 -0.70 8.00
N ALA A 132 4.26 -0.48 8.14
CA ALA A 132 4.94 -0.67 9.42
C ALA A 132 4.59 0.40 10.46
N ASP A 133 4.46 -0.01 11.71
CA ASP A 133 4.26 0.88 12.85
C ASP A 133 5.61 1.40 13.37
N ILE A 134 6.19 2.34 12.66
CA ILE A 134 7.48 2.97 12.95
C ILE A 134 7.38 4.49 13.07
N ASP A 135 6.21 5.02 13.34
CA ASP A 135 5.91 6.48 13.40
C ASP A 135 6.71 7.28 14.44
N HIS A 136 7.50 6.61 15.28
CA HIS A 136 8.38 7.22 16.29
C HIS A 136 9.79 7.56 15.75
N LEU A 137 10.09 7.17 14.51
CA LEU A 137 11.40 7.38 13.90
C LEU A 137 11.49 8.74 13.18
N ASP A 138 12.72 9.20 12.98
CA ASP A 138 13.05 10.30 12.08
C ASP A 138 13.17 9.75 10.64
N TYR A 139 12.43 10.33 9.71
CA TYR A 139 12.42 9.94 8.30
C TYR A 139 13.19 10.91 7.40
N SER A 140 13.86 11.91 7.96
CA SER A 140 14.49 12.99 7.18
C SER A 140 15.62 12.49 6.27
N SER A 141 16.25 11.35 6.61
CA SER A 141 17.27 10.71 5.79
C SER A 141 16.71 9.78 4.71
N MET A 142 15.41 9.50 4.71
CA MET A 142 14.80 8.57 3.75
C MET A 142 14.93 9.09 2.33
N GLU A 143 15.67 8.38 1.49
CA GLU A 143 15.70 8.62 0.06
C GLU A 143 14.44 8.04 -0.59
N ILE A 144 13.77 8.85 -1.42
CA ILE A 144 12.58 8.44 -2.15
C ILE A 144 12.81 8.63 -3.64
N PRO A 145 12.32 7.67 -4.49
CA PRO A 145 12.56 7.76 -5.92
C PRO A 145 11.60 8.73 -6.59
N ASP A 146 12.12 9.42 -7.57
CA ASP A 146 11.33 10.16 -8.55
C ASP A 146 11.10 9.32 -9.81
N CYS A 147 10.14 9.72 -10.62
CA CYS A 147 9.86 9.09 -11.91
C CYS A 147 11.08 9.16 -12.83
N GLN A 148 11.58 8.01 -13.26
CA GLN A 148 12.74 7.93 -14.16
C GLN A 148 12.50 8.58 -15.54
N HIS A 149 11.22 8.74 -15.93
CA HIS A 149 10.86 9.33 -17.22
C HIS A 149 10.77 10.87 -17.17
N CYS A 150 10.26 11.46 -16.07
CA CYS A 150 9.99 12.91 -16.02
C CYS A 150 10.36 13.61 -14.72
N GLY A 151 10.92 12.91 -13.73
CA GLY A 151 11.23 13.46 -12.40
C GLY A 151 10.01 13.74 -11.52
N GLY A 152 8.82 13.28 -11.91
CA GLY A 152 7.58 13.50 -11.14
C GLY A 152 7.43 12.53 -9.97
N ILE A 153 6.49 12.85 -9.08
CA ILE A 153 6.18 12.05 -7.88
C ILE A 153 5.62 10.69 -8.27
N ILE A 154 6.17 9.61 -7.71
CA ILE A 154 5.65 8.24 -7.83
C ILE A 154 4.76 7.94 -6.62
N LYS A 155 3.54 7.43 -6.87
CA LYS A 155 2.55 7.04 -5.86
C LYS A 155 2.04 5.63 -6.14
N PRO A 156 1.76 4.80 -5.10
CA PRO A 156 1.01 3.56 -5.30
C PRO A 156 -0.37 3.81 -5.92
N ASN A 157 -0.82 2.88 -6.76
CA ASN A 157 -2.15 2.94 -7.36
C ASN A 157 -3.26 2.61 -6.36
N ALA A 158 -3.01 2.85 -5.09
CA ALA A 158 -4.00 2.78 -4.02
C ALA A 158 -4.61 4.15 -3.76
N VAL A 159 -5.91 4.16 -3.44
CA VAL A 159 -6.66 5.36 -3.04
C VAL A 159 -6.25 5.76 -1.62
N PHE A 160 -5.74 6.97 -1.47
CA PHE A 160 -5.42 7.55 -0.17
C PHE A 160 -6.62 8.33 0.38
N CYS A 161 -6.62 8.62 1.70
CA CYS A 161 -7.60 9.53 2.26
C CYS A 161 -7.55 10.89 1.54
N GLY A 162 -8.71 11.37 1.06
CA GLY A 162 -8.81 12.61 0.28
C GLY A 162 -8.49 12.46 -1.22
N ASP A 163 -8.23 11.26 -1.69
CA ASP A 163 -8.16 10.94 -3.13
C ASP A 163 -9.57 10.86 -3.72
N THR A 164 -9.70 11.02 -5.04
CA THR A 164 -10.93 10.71 -5.78
C THR A 164 -10.92 9.26 -6.23
N LEU A 165 -12.10 8.63 -6.20
CA LEU A 165 -12.32 7.29 -6.75
C LEU A 165 -12.41 7.32 -8.27
#